data_912071b4acfd322a6ad4d86b533962d7
#
_entry.id   912071b4acfd322a6ad4d86b533962d7
#
_cell.length_a   1.000
_cell.length_b   1.000
_cell.length_c   1.000
_cell.angle_alpha   90.00
_cell.angle_beta   90.00
_cell.angle_gamma   90.00
#
_symmetry.space_group_name_H-M   'P 1'
#
loop_
_entity.id
_entity.type
_entity.pdbx_description
1 polymer ?
#
loop_
_entity_poly.entity_id
_entity_poly.type
_entity_poly.pdbx_seq_one_letter_code
_entity_poly.pdbx_strand_id
1 'polypeptide(L)'
;MVNSADTGHVFQAQCETKEEGCFYPPTLITGLSPADPLMQEEIFGPVLTTTTFRTPKEAIALANNTTYGLAASIWSENINLCLGIAPKIQAGVIWINGANMFDANAGFGGMKESGFGREGGKEGLLAYTKPKRSRELIGNIKPFEGSIAAFEHIDRTAKLYIGGKQSRPDSGYSHPVFDADGKFIAHVPKANRKDIRNAVEAANAAASWSATTGHQRAQILYYMGENLSARAAEFAVLLDRFTGKSDGELEVEQSIERLFAFAAYADKFSGELRDVPIRGMALKTHEPCGIIGAICPQKSPLLGLITVLAAGLSMGNRMILVASEISPLVATELYQILDTSDVPKGSVSILTGSHQDLAAPLAAHMDIAALWSFSSTEVSKIVETQSALNLKRTWVNHGYETDWEALDYSEFLTESIEPKTIWIPFGEG
;
A
#
# COMPACT_ATOMS: atom_id res chain seq x y z
N MET A 1 9.75 22.76 -25.08
CA MET A 1 10.39 22.68 -23.76
C MET A 1 11.84 23.16 -23.78
N VAL A 2 12.77 22.46 -24.41
CA VAL A 2 14.21 22.81 -24.32
C VAL A 2 14.52 24.23 -24.82
N ASN A 3 13.83 24.70 -25.84
CA ASN A 3 14.02 26.06 -26.40
C ASN A 3 13.44 27.19 -25.54
N SER A 4 12.75 26.89 -24.44
CA SER A 4 12.17 27.85 -23.50
C SER A 4 12.83 27.82 -22.12
N ALA A 5 14.03 27.21 -22.00
CA ALA A 5 14.79 27.19 -20.76
C ALA A 5 15.41 28.59 -20.51
N ASP A 6 14.65 29.48 -19.90
CA ASP A 6 15.06 30.85 -19.63
C ASP A 6 16.15 31.00 -18.55
N THR A 7 16.52 29.91 -17.84
CA THR A 7 17.42 29.97 -16.68
C THR A 7 18.58 28.99 -16.70
N GLY A 8 18.61 28.04 -17.63
CA GLY A 8 19.66 27.02 -17.72
C GLY A 8 20.71 27.32 -18.78
N HIS A 9 21.89 26.73 -18.59
CA HIS A 9 22.93 26.72 -19.65
C HIS A 9 22.72 25.47 -20.52
N VAL A 10 22.50 25.69 -21.83
CA VAL A 10 22.27 24.63 -22.82
C VAL A 10 23.51 24.38 -23.62
N PHE A 11 24.00 23.14 -23.60
CA PHE A 11 25.12 22.65 -24.42
C PHE A 11 24.59 21.58 -25.39
N GLN A 12 24.59 21.89 -26.67
CA GLN A 12 24.09 21.03 -27.70
C GLN A 12 25.22 20.54 -28.60
N ALA A 13 25.26 19.26 -28.88
CA ALA A 13 26.25 18.69 -29.77
C ALA A 13 26.08 19.19 -31.22
N GLN A 14 27.19 19.56 -31.85
CA GLN A 14 27.20 19.85 -33.28
C GLN A 14 27.19 18.54 -34.04
N CYS A 15 26.06 18.17 -34.62
CA CYS A 15 25.93 16.99 -35.48
C CYS A 15 25.02 17.34 -36.66
N GLU A 16 25.31 16.73 -37.81
CA GLU A 16 24.45 16.85 -38.98
C GLU A 16 23.15 16.04 -38.68
N THR A 17 22.03 16.73 -38.57
CA THR A 17 20.71 16.12 -38.52
C THR A 17 20.05 16.21 -39.87
N LYS A 18 19.40 15.14 -40.31
CA LYS A 18 18.60 15.18 -41.53
C LYS A 18 17.44 16.14 -41.36
N GLU A 19 17.14 16.96 -42.38
CA GLU A 19 16.00 17.88 -42.36
C GLU A 19 14.66 17.17 -42.29
N GLU A 20 14.60 15.94 -42.84
CA GLU A 20 13.41 15.11 -42.80
C GLU A 20 13.48 14.14 -41.62
N GLY A 21 12.47 14.20 -40.71
CA GLY A 21 12.32 13.31 -39.57
C GLY A 21 12.37 14.02 -38.22
N CYS A 22 12.32 13.24 -37.13
CA CYS A 22 12.30 13.73 -35.74
C CYS A 22 13.69 13.60 -35.08
N PHE A 23 14.73 14.16 -35.70
CA PHE A 23 16.06 14.12 -35.14
C PHE A 23 16.32 15.31 -34.22
N TYR A 24 16.87 15.06 -33.04
CA TYR A 24 17.27 16.09 -32.09
C TYR A 24 18.70 15.86 -31.65
N PRO A 25 19.59 16.86 -31.67
CA PRO A 25 20.98 16.71 -31.25
C PRO A 25 21.10 16.40 -29.76
N PRO A 26 22.04 15.54 -29.32
CA PRO A 26 22.34 15.34 -27.91
C PRO A 26 22.54 16.66 -27.17
N THR A 27 21.84 16.87 -26.11
CA THR A 27 21.75 18.14 -25.38
C THR A 27 21.97 17.96 -23.90
N LEU A 28 22.87 18.73 -23.31
CA LEU A 28 23.09 18.85 -21.87
C LEU A 28 22.55 20.19 -21.36
N ILE A 29 21.79 20.17 -20.29
CA ILE A 29 21.25 21.39 -19.65
C ILE A 29 21.69 21.40 -18.18
N THR A 30 22.28 22.53 -17.76
CA THR A 30 22.76 22.72 -16.37
C THR A 30 22.17 23.99 -15.77
N GLY A 31 22.23 24.12 -14.44
CA GLY A 31 21.81 25.34 -13.74
C GLY A 31 20.29 25.49 -13.56
N LEU A 32 19.53 24.43 -13.82
CA LEU A 32 18.08 24.43 -13.60
C LEU A 32 17.73 24.35 -12.12
N SER A 33 16.60 24.97 -11.75
CA SER A 33 15.99 24.76 -10.45
C SER A 33 15.44 23.32 -10.35
N PRO A 34 15.46 22.67 -9.17
CA PRO A 34 14.81 21.38 -8.99
C PRO A 34 13.30 21.36 -9.30
N ALA A 35 12.63 22.52 -9.30
CA ALA A 35 11.23 22.67 -9.65
C ALA A 35 10.97 22.97 -11.13
N ASP A 36 12.03 23.08 -11.94
CA ASP A 36 11.91 23.36 -13.38
C ASP A 36 11.20 22.19 -14.09
N PRO A 37 10.28 22.45 -15.02
CA PRO A 37 9.61 21.39 -15.79
C PRO A 37 10.60 20.43 -16.48
N LEU A 38 11.75 20.90 -16.95
CA LEU A 38 12.80 20.06 -17.56
C LEU A 38 13.47 19.10 -16.55
N MET A 39 13.34 19.37 -15.24
CA MET A 39 13.80 18.48 -14.16
C MET A 39 12.71 17.53 -13.68
N GLN A 40 11.43 17.83 -13.96
CA GLN A 40 10.29 17.11 -13.43
C GLN A 40 9.55 16.25 -14.47
N GLU A 41 9.55 16.67 -15.75
CA GLU A 41 8.85 15.99 -16.82
C GLU A 41 9.79 15.11 -17.64
N GLU A 42 9.31 13.97 -18.11
CA GLU A 42 10.05 13.11 -19.00
C GLU A 42 10.14 13.74 -20.40
N ILE A 43 11.35 14.09 -20.84
CA ILE A 43 11.58 14.74 -22.14
C ILE A 43 11.47 13.75 -23.30
N PHE A 44 11.72 12.47 -23.04
CA PHE A 44 11.71 11.36 -24.02
C PHE A 44 12.56 11.61 -25.28
N GLY A 45 13.79 12.06 -25.07
CA GLY A 45 14.74 12.37 -26.13
C GLY A 45 16.20 12.43 -25.63
N PRO A 46 17.19 12.73 -26.51
CA PRO A 46 18.60 12.76 -26.14
C PRO A 46 18.98 14.04 -25.37
N VAL A 47 18.28 14.28 -24.26
CA VAL A 47 18.47 15.44 -23.39
C VAL A 47 18.80 14.95 -21.98
N LEU A 48 19.87 15.49 -21.41
CA LEU A 48 20.30 15.26 -20.03
C LEU A 48 20.26 16.56 -19.26
N THR A 49 19.56 16.58 -18.15
CA THR A 49 19.61 17.67 -17.16
C THR A 49 20.57 17.31 -16.04
N THR A 50 21.32 18.27 -15.50
CA THR A 50 22.24 18.03 -14.40
C THR A 50 22.09 19.08 -13.30
N THR A 51 22.27 18.64 -12.07
CA THR A 51 22.37 19.49 -10.90
C THR A 51 23.47 18.99 -9.97
N THR A 52 23.95 19.85 -9.10
CA THR A 52 24.98 19.50 -8.11
C THR A 52 24.35 19.30 -6.74
N PHE A 53 25.01 18.52 -5.90
CA PHE A 53 24.65 18.32 -4.51
C PHE A 53 25.88 18.40 -3.62
N ARG A 54 25.69 18.66 -2.32
CA ARG A 54 26.76 18.81 -1.33
C ARG A 54 26.89 17.62 -0.39
N THR A 55 25.79 16.91 -0.18
CA THR A 55 25.73 15.80 0.76
C THR A 55 24.96 14.62 0.18
N PRO A 56 25.25 13.39 0.65
CA PRO A 56 24.44 12.22 0.26
C PRO A 56 22.94 12.37 0.57
N LYS A 57 22.58 13.06 1.65
CA LYS A 57 21.19 13.33 2.00
C LYS A 57 20.51 14.23 0.97
N GLU A 58 21.21 15.25 0.50
CA GLU A 58 20.72 16.15 -0.55
C GLU A 58 20.60 15.40 -1.90
N ALA A 59 21.57 14.56 -2.24
CA ALA A 59 21.51 13.72 -3.44
C ALA A 59 20.29 12.82 -3.46
N ILE A 60 19.98 12.15 -2.33
CA ILE A 60 18.80 11.32 -2.18
C ILE A 60 17.51 12.16 -2.33
N ALA A 61 17.46 13.34 -1.70
CA ALA A 61 16.30 14.22 -1.78
C ALA A 61 16.05 14.69 -3.22
N LEU A 62 17.09 15.08 -3.95
CA LEU A 62 17.01 15.51 -5.35
C LEU A 62 16.61 14.36 -6.27
N ALA A 63 17.22 13.17 -6.11
CA ALA A 63 16.89 12.00 -6.91
C ALA A 63 15.45 11.51 -6.72
N ASN A 64 14.90 11.72 -5.53
CA ASN A 64 13.52 11.34 -5.22
C ASN A 64 12.49 12.45 -5.54
N ASN A 65 12.94 13.65 -5.89
CA ASN A 65 12.09 14.82 -6.20
C ASN A 65 11.55 14.77 -7.63
N THR A 66 10.88 13.69 -7.97
CA THR A 66 10.19 13.47 -9.25
C THR A 66 9.01 12.53 -9.02
N THR A 67 8.01 12.60 -9.89
CA THR A 67 6.87 11.66 -9.90
C THR A 67 7.28 10.28 -10.43
N TYR A 68 8.43 10.15 -11.09
CA TYR A 68 8.91 8.92 -11.67
C TYR A 68 9.88 8.16 -10.74
N GLY A 69 10.07 6.87 -11.02
CA GLY A 69 10.96 6.02 -10.25
C GLY A 69 11.28 4.71 -10.99
N LEU A 70 11.70 4.79 -12.25
CA LEU A 70 12.03 3.59 -13.02
C LEU A 70 13.34 2.98 -12.54
N ALA A 71 14.44 3.71 -12.72
CA ALA A 71 15.78 3.21 -12.44
C ALA A 71 16.72 4.34 -12.03
N ALA A 72 17.80 3.99 -11.31
CA ALA A 72 18.87 4.92 -10.99
C ALA A 72 20.22 4.21 -10.97
N SER A 73 21.29 4.97 -11.25
CA SER A 73 22.68 4.51 -11.12
C SER A 73 23.39 5.31 -10.03
N ILE A 74 24.17 4.62 -9.20
CA ILE A 74 24.98 5.22 -8.14
C ILE A 74 26.44 4.90 -8.43
N TRP A 75 27.24 5.93 -8.63
CA TRP A 75 28.67 5.80 -8.93
C TRP A 75 29.52 6.32 -7.79
N SER A 76 30.31 5.46 -7.16
CA SER A 76 31.26 5.83 -6.12
C SER A 76 32.28 4.72 -5.89
N GLU A 77 33.51 5.08 -5.54
CA GLU A 77 34.54 4.15 -5.06
C GLU A 77 34.21 3.63 -3.66
N ASN A 78 33.37 4.36 -2.90
CA ASN A 78 32.93 3.95 -1.57
C ASN A 78 31.68 3.06 -1.65
N ILE A 79 31.88 1.76 -1.69
CA ILE A 79 30.81 0.78 -1.76
C ILE A 79 29.83 0.87 -0.60
N ASN A 80 30.29 1.20 0.61
CA ASN A 80 29.43 1.36 1.79
C ASN A 80 28.45 2.52 1.62
N LEU A 81 28.93 3.61 0.97
CA LEU A 81 28.07 4.75 0.62
C LEU A 81 27.01 4.34 -0.39
N CYS A 82 27.40 3.61 -1.44
CA CYS A 82 26.45 3.12 -2.46
C CYS A 82 25.37 2.24 -1.84
N LEU A 83 25.77 1.26 -1.03
CA LEU A 83 24.83 0.35 -0.34
C LEU A 83 23.94 1.08 0.65
N GLY A 84 24.44 2.14 1.31
CA GLY A 84 23.66 2.97 2.21
C GLY A 84 22.65 3.91 1.52
N ILE A 85 22.89 4.25 0.25
CA ILE A 85 22.01 5.12 -0.56
C ILE A 85 20.97 4.30 -1.32
N ALA A 86 21.35 3.16 -1.90
CA ALA A 86 20.50 2.38 -2.80
C ALA A 86 19.10 2.07 -2.25
N PRO A 87 18.91 1.65 -0.97
CA PRO A 87 17.59 1.44 -0.41
C PRO A 87 16.73 2.73 -0.30
N LYS A 88 17.37 3.90 -0.23
CA LYS A 88 16.71 5.19 -0.01
C LYS A 88 16.26 5.87 -1.30
N ILE A 89 16.76 5.44 -2.46
CA ILE A 89 16.30 5.93 -3.75
C ILE A 89 14.97 5.27 -4.09
N GLN A 90 13.98 6.09 -4.45
CA GLN A 90 12.64 5.64 -4.84
C GLN A 90 12.58 5.28 -6.31
N ALA A 91 13.31 4.21 -6.69
CA ALA A 91 13.29 3.61 -8.01
C ALA A 91 13.27 2.09 -7.91
N GLY A 92 12.64 1.43 -8.87
CA GLY A 92 12.48 -0.02 -8.86
C GLY A 92 13.76 -0.77 -9.16
N VAL A 93 14.73 -0.15 -9.87
CA VAL A 93 16.04 -0.73 -10.14
C VAL A 93 17.15 0.25 -9.81
N ILE A 94 18.16 -0.25 -9.10
CA ILE A 94 19.36 0.52 -8.76
C ILE A 94 20.59 -0.24 -9.30
N TRP A 95 21.43 0.45 -10.08
CA TRP A 95 22.74 -0.05 -10.49
C TRP A 95 23.83 0.64 -9.68
N ILE A 96 24.72 -0.13 -9.08
CA ILE A 96 25.91 0.39 -8.41
C ILE A 96 27.10 0.25 -9.35
N ASN A 97 27.79 1.36 -9.62
CA ASN A 97 28.94 1.43 -10.53
C ASN A 97 28.69 0.76 -11.89
N GLY A 98 27.48 0.90 -12.39
CA GLY A 98 27.02 0.36 -13.65
C GLY A 98 25.73 1.02 -14.11
N ALA A 99 25.26 0.66 -15.29
CA ALA A 99 23.99 1.10 -15.85
C ALA A 99 23.48 0.07 -16.85
N ASN A 100 22.17 0.02 -17.03
CA ASN A 100 21.49 -0.79 -18.05
C ASN A 100 21.86 -2.29 -18.01
N MET A 101 22.08 -2.84 -16.83
CA MET A 101 22.25 -4.28 -16.65
C MET A 101 20.88 -4.94 -16.54
N PHE A 102 20.68 -5.97 -17.35
CA PHE A 102 19.44 -6.73 -17.41
C PHE A 102 19.73 -8.22 -17.44
N ASP A 103 18.88 -8.98 -16.79
CA ASP A 103 18.88 -10.44 -16.83
C ASP A 103 17.47 -10.99 -16.65
N ALA A 104 17.14 -12.09 -17.29
CA ALA A 104 15.82 -12.72 -17.18
C ALA A 104 15.49 -13.19 -15.77
N ASN A 105 16.50 -13.45 -14.92
CA ASN A 105 16.35 -13.86 -13.53
C ASN A 105 16.19 -12.70 -12.54
N ALA A 106 16.43 -11.46 -12.99
CA ALA A 106 16.35 -10.26 -12.16
C ALA A 106 15.16 -9.39 -12.60
N GLY A 107 14.28 -9.04 -11.67
CA GLY A 107 13.13 -8.19 -11.98
C GLY A 107 13.54 -6.77 -12.36
N PHE A 108 12.94 -6.24 -13.41
CA PHE A 108 13.06 -4.85 -13.85
C PHE A 108 11.68 -4.20 -13.91
N GLY A 109 11.56 -3.00 -13.36
CA GLY A 109 10.32 -2.23 -13.40
C GLY A 109 10.39 -1.02 -12.47
N GLY A 110 9.38 -0.17 -12.53
CA GLY A 110 9.34 1.12 -11.85
C GLY A 110 8.63 1.13 -10.51
N MET A 111 8.65 2.30 -9.93
CA MET A 111 7.82 2.76 -8.80
C MET A 111 7.14 4.07 -9.20
N LYS A 112 6.21 4.54 -8.40
CA LYS A 112 5.47 5.79 -8.62
C LYS A 112 4.79 5.80 -10.01
N GLU A 113 4.82 6.93 -10.73
CA GLU A 113 4.23 7.07 -12.06
C GLU A 113 5.01 6.35 -13.18
N SER A 114 6.18 5.79 -12.88
CA SER A 114 6.84 4.84 -13.79
C SER A 114 6.14 3.47 -13.86
N GLY A 115 5.08 3.28 -13.06
CA GLY A 115 4.29 2.07 -13.02
C GLY A 115 4.80 1.02 -12.04
N PHE A 116 4.02 -0.02 -11.82
CA PHE A 116 4.28 -1.06 -10.82
C PHE A 116 4.53 -2.45 -11.43
N GLY A 117 4.44 -2.60 -12.76
CA GLY A 117 4.74 -3.85 -13.47
C GLY A 117 6.21 -4.26 -13.32
N ARG A 118 6.48 -5.54 -13.50
CA ARG A 118 7.85 -6.08 -13.52
C ARG A 118 8.03 -6.97 -14.74
N GLU A 119 9.20 -6.83 -15.38
CA GLU A 119 9.73 -7.73 -16.39
C GLU A 119 10.85 -8.56 -15.78
N GLY A 120 11.00 -9.81 -16.18
CA GLY A 120 12.01 -10.71 -15.60
C GLY A 120 11.72 -11.09 -14.15
N GLY A 121 12.57 -11.97 -13.61
CA GLY A 121 12.40 -12.53 -12.28
C GLY A 121 11.09 -13.32 -12.11
N LYS A 122 10.85 -13.78 -10.92
CA LYS A 122 9.59 -14.44 -10.56
C LYS A 122 8.40 -13.47 -10.67
N GLU A 123 8.63 -12.20 -10.40
CA GLU A 123 7.63 -11.13 -10.45
C GLU A 123 7.09 -10.95 -11.87
N GLY A 124 7.95 -10.90 -12.86
CA GLY A 124 7.56 -10.80 -14.27
C GLY A 124 6.81 -12.05 -14.73
N LEU A 125 7.24 -13.24 -14.30
CA LEU A 125 6.53 -14.48 -14.63
C LEU A 125 5.10 -14.49 -14.06
N LEU A 126 4.92 -14.05 -12.80
CA LEU A 126 3.62 -14.03 -12.13
C LEU A 126 2.62 -13.10 -12.84
N ALA A 127 3.08 -12.03 -13.47
CA ALA A 127 2.21 -11.11 -14.23
C ALA A 127 1.47 -11.80 -15.40
N TYR A 128 2.00 -12.90 -15.92
CA TYR A 128 1.38 -13.69 -17.00
C TYR A 128 0.56 -14.87 -16.49
N THR A 129 0.36 -15.00 -15.18
CA THR A 129 -0.38 -16.08 -14.55
C THR A 129 -1.64 -15.55 -13.87
N LYS A 130 -2.58 -16.43 -13.60
CA LYS A 130 -3.77 -16.12 -12.79
C LYS A 130 -3.82 -17.07 -11.61
N PRO A 131 -3.95 -16.59 -10.38
CA PRO A 131 -4.15 -17.46 -9.23
C PRO A 131 -5.46 -18.25 -9.42
N LYS A 132 -5.43 -19.52 -9.00
CA LYS A 132 -6.64 -20.32 -8.98
C LYS A 132 -7.51 -19.85 -7.81
N ARG A 133 -8.54 -19.09 -8.10
CA ARG A 133 -9.49 -18.56 -7.11
C ARG A 133 -10.84 -19.27 -7.24
N SER A 134 -11.64 -19.20 -6.19
CA SER A 134 -13.06 -19.48 -6.26
C SER A 134 -13.71 -18.66 -7.38
N ARG A 135 -14.68 -19.24 -8.07
CA ARG A 135 -15.51 -18.55 -9.07
C ARG A 135 -16.91 -18.22 -8.53
N GLU A 136 -17.11 -18.42 -7.25
CA GLU A 136 -18.35 -18.01 -6.60
C GLU A 136 -18.37 -16.50 -6.43
N LEU A 137 -19.38 -15.85 -6.95
CA LEU A 137 -19.59 -14.42 -6.76
C LEU A 137 -20.10 -14.17 -5.35
N ILE A 138 -19.62 -13.12 -4.74
CA ILE A 138 -20.18 -12.60 -3.50
C ILE A 138 -21.64 -12.21 -3.81
N GLY A 139 -22.59 -12.88 -3.15
CA GLY A 139 -23.99 -12.55 -3.25
C GLY A 139 -24.22 -11.08 -2.88
N ASN A 140 -25.32 -10.51 -3.34
CA ASN A 140 -25.70 -9.15 -2.95
C ASN A 140 -26.10 -9.13 -1.47
N ILE A 141 -25.10 -9.03 -0.57
CA ILE A 141 -25.28 -9.01 0.85
C ILE A 141 -25.59 -7.57 1.24
N LYS A 142 -26.77 -7.35 1.82
CA LYS A 142 -27.20 -6.03 2.30
C LYS A 142 -27.15 -6.00 3.83
N PRO A 143 -26.84 -4.83 4.41
CA PRO A 143 -27.03 -4.63 5.84
C PRO A 143 -28.46 -5.00 6.26
N PHE A 144 -28.58 -5.54 7.46
CA PHE A 144 -29.90 -5.85 8.02
C PHE A 144 -30.70 -4.56 8.21
N GLU A 145 -31.99 -4.63 7.90
CA GLU A 145 -32.93 -3.54 8.12
C GLU A 145 -33.80 -3.84 9.34
N GLY A 146 -34.13 -2.84 10.11
CA GLY A 146 -34.96 -2.99 11.30
C GLY A 146 -35.63 -1.68 11.72
N SER A 147 -36.38 -1.71 12.80
CA SER A 147 -36.99 -0.52 13.40
C SER A 147 -36.20 -0.09 14.62
N ILE A 148 -35.95 1.22 14.76
CA ILE A 148 -35.37 1.79 15.98
C ILE A 148 -36.51 1.93 16.97
N ALA A 149 -36.56 1.02 17.93
CA ALA A 149 -37.44 1.21 19.11
C ALA A 149 -36.90 2.40 19.94
N ALA A 150 -37.77 3.12 20.63
CA ALA A 150 -37.40 4.31 21.40
C ALA A 150 -36.13 4.09 22.24
N PHE A 151 -35.19 5.05 22.13
CA PHE A 151 -33.87 4.98 22.74
C PHE A 151 -33.91 4.73 24.24
N GLU A 152 -33.22 3.70 24.67
CA GLU A 152 -32.76 3.60 26.05
C GLU A 152 -31.62 4.60 26.27
N HIS A 153 -31.63 5.31 27.33
CA HIS A 153 -30.86 6.45 27.83
C HIS A 153 -29.36 6.61 27.50
N ILE A 154 -28.72 5.77 26.69
CA ILE A 154 -27.27 5.84 26.37
C ILE A 154 -27.09 5.94 24.86
N ASP A 155 -26.45 7.01 24.42
CA ASP A 155 -25.97 7.17 23.03
C ASP A 155 -24.82 6.18 22.76
N ARG A 156 -25.09 5.16 21.97
CA ARG A 156 -24.12 4.13 21.54
C ARG A 156 -23.62 4.40 20.11
N THR A 157 -23.32 5.63 19.79
CA THR A 157 -22.74 5.96 18.49
C THR A 157 -21.24 5.69 18.51
N ALA A 158 -20.79 4.72 17.73
CA ALA A 158 -19.36 4.46 17.49
C ALA A 158 -18.71 5.67 16.81
N LYS A 159 -17.39 5.69 16.70
CA LYS A 159 -16.62 6.75 16.04
C LYS A 159 -15.66 6.12 15.04
N LEU A 160 -15.12 6.91 14.12
CA LEU A 160 -14.00 6.52 13.27
C LEU A 160 -12.73 6.42 14.12
N TYR A 161 -11.74 5.64 13.65
CA TYR A 161 -10.41 5.60 14.25
C TYR A 161 -9.40 6.22 13.27
N ILE A 162 -8.88 7.40 13.60
CA ILE A 162 -7.96 8.16 12.75
C ILE A 162 -6.86 8.75 13.61
N GLY A 163 -5.60 8.53 13.22
CA GLY A 163 -4.46 9.12 13.92
C GLY A 163 -4.27 8.62 15.36
N GLY A 164 -4.66 7.38 15.67
CA GLY A 164 -4.57 6.78 16.99
C GLY A 164 -5.59 7.35 17.98
N LYS A 165 -6.74 7.79 17.51
CA LYS A 165 -7.85 8.28 18.36
C LYS A 165 -9.21 8.09 17.69
N GLN A 166 -10.23 8.02 18.52
CA GLN A 166 -11.61 8.01 18.07
C GLN A 166 -12.04 9.42 17.62
N SER A 167 -12.57 9.54 16.41
CA SER A 167 -13.00 10.79 15.78
C SER A 167 -14.45 10.73 15.31
N ARG A 168 -15.19 11.81 15.44
CA ARG A 168 -16.49 11.94 14.76
C ARG A 168 -16.26 12.11 13.26
N PRO A 169 -17.17 11.60 12.40
CA PRO A 169 -17.08 11.83 10.97
C PRO A 169 -17.22 13.33 10.67
N ASP A 170 -16.54 13.82 9.65
CA ASP A 170 -16.58 15.23 9.28
C ASP A 170 -18.01 15.72 8.97
N SER A 171 -18.81 14.86 8.33
CA SER A 171 -20.22 15.15 8.03
C SER A 171 -21.12 15.23 9.26
N GLY A 172 -20.71 14.65 10.37
CA GLY A 172 -21.55 14.42 11.55
C GLY A 172 -22.65 13.36 11.36
N TYR A 173 -22.72 12.72 10.18
CA TYR A 173 -23.74 11.69 9.90
C TYR A 173 -23.35 10.32 10.43
N SER A 174 -24.35 9.59 10.87
CA SER A 174 -24.26 8.18 11.23
C SER A 174 -25.43 7.41 10.61
N HIS A 175 -25.32 6.09 10.59
CA HIS A 175 -26.41 5.21 10.18
C HIS A 175 -26.64 4.14 11.25
N PRO A 176 -27.90 3.66 11.41
CA PRO A 176 -28.20 2.62 12.35
C PRO A 176 -27.67 1.28 11.87
N VAL A 177 -27.27 0.44 12.82
CA VAL A 177 -26.83 -0.93 12.59
C VAL A 177 -27.75 -1.88 13.35
N PHE A 178 -28.14 -2.93 12.67
CA PHE A 178 -29.05 -3.95 13.19
C PHE A 178 -28.35 -5.31 13.18
N ASP A 179 -28.75 -6.19 14.11
CA ASP A 179 -28.31 -7.59 14.13
C ASP A 179 -29.10 -8.44 13.12
N ALA A 180 -28.76 -9.73 13.06
CA ALA A 180 -29.38 -10.69 12.17
C ALA A 180 -30.90 -10.85 12.40
N ASP A 181 -31.39 -10.52 13.59
CA ASP A 181 -32.81 -10.55 13.97
C ASP A 181 -33.53 -9.21 13.70
N GLY A 182 -32.82 -8.22 13.10
CA GLY A 182 -33.34 -6.88 12.84
C GLY A 182 -33.48 -6.00 14.09
N LYS A 183 -32.83 -6.37 15.19
CA LYS A 183 -32.80 -5.57 16.41
C LYS A 183 -31.70 -4.49 16.30
N PHE A 184 -32.05 -3.24 16.63
CA PHE A 184 -31.08 -2.14 16.68
C PHE A 184 -29.96 -2.40 17.69
N ILE A 185 -28.73 -2.18 17.28
CA ILE A 185 -27.53 -2.32 18.13
C ILE A 185 -26.94 -0.97 18.48
N ALA A 186 -26.56 -0.19 17.46
CA ALA A 186 -25.86 1.09 17.63
C ALA A 186 -25.97 1.94 16.36
N HIS A 187 -25.46 3.17 16.42
CA HIS A 187 -25.13 3.95 15.23
C HIS A 187 -23.64 3.86 14.93
N VAL A 188 -23.29 3.84 13.65
CA VAL A 188 -21.89 3.94 13.20
C VAL A 188 -21.71 5.16 12.31
N PRO A 189 -20.52 5.78 12.30
CA PRO A 189 -20.22 6.95 11.49
C PRO A 189 -20.36 6.65 10.00
N LYS A 190 -20.81 7.64 9.24
CA LYS A 190 -20.75 7.64 7.79
C LYS A 190 -19.56 8.49 7.37
N ALA A 191 -18.41 7.85 7.13
CA ALA A 191 -17.20 8.51 6.64
C ALA A 191 -17.41 9.11 5.25
N ASN A 192 -16.63 10.12 4.92
CA ASN A 192 -16.65 10.78 3.63
C ASN A 192 -15.22 11.06 3.10
N ARG A 193 -15.11 11.76 1.97
CA ARG A 193 -13.83 12.13 1.34
C ARG A 193 -12.88 12.88 2.28
N LYS A 194 -13.40 13.72 3.18
CA LYS A 194 -12.56 14.49 4.12
C LYS A 194 -12.00 13.62 5.22
N ASP A 195 -12.75 12.63 5.68
CA ASP A 195 -12.26 11.64 6.65
C ASP A 195 -11.14 10.78 6.05
N ILE A 196 -11.23 10.42 4.76
CA ILE A 196 -10.15 9.76 4.02
C ILE A 196 -8.91 10.65 3.99
N ARG A 197 -9.04 11.94 3.65
CA ARG A 197 -7.92 12.88 3.67
C ARG A 197 -7.28 12.96 5.06
N ASN A 198 -8.07 13.08 6.11
CA ASN A 198 -7.58 13.12 7.48
C ASN A 198 -6.84 11.81 7.86
N ALA A 199 -7.31 10.66 7.39
CA ALA A 199 -6.65 9.37 7.59
C ALA A 199 -5.31 9.30 6.83
N VAL A 200 -5.24 9.82 5.61
CA VAL A 200 -4.00 9.90 4.83
C VAL A 200 -3.00 10.87 5.48
N GLU A 201 -3.43 12.03 5.94
CA GLU A 201 -2.58 12.98 6.67
C GLU A 201 -1.99 12.33 7.94
N ALA A 202 -2.80 11.58 8.68
CA ALA A 202 -2.34 10.82 9.86
C ALA A 202 -1.34 9.71 9.47
N ALA A 203 -1.60 9.01 8.37
CA ALA A 203 -0.70 7.97 7.86
C ALA A 203 0.63 8.55 7.37
N ASN A 204 0.63 9.72 6.72
CA ASN A 204 1.85 10.42 6.33
C ASN A 204 2.68 10.85 7.56
N ALA A 205 2.04 11.32 8.62
CA ALA A 205 2.72 11.64 9.88
C ALA A 205 3.36 10.39 10.55
N ALA A 206 2.83 9.19 10.29
CA ALA A 206 3.35 7.91 10.78
C ALA A 206 4.38 7.25 9.83
N ALA A 207 5.01 7.99 8.91
CA ALA A 207 5.94 7.44 7.93
C ALA A 207 7.14 6.69 8.55
N SER A 208 7.52 7.01 9.79
CA SER A 208 8.57 6.31 10.55
C SER A 208 8.25 4.82 10.77
N TRP A 209 6.99 4.40 10.72
CA TRP A 209 6.59 3.00 10.79
C TRP A 209 7.29 2.15 9.73
N SER A 210 7.41 2.63 8.52
CA SER A 210 8.07 1.93 7.42
C SER A 210 9.58 1.69 7.66
N ALA A 211 10.19 2.46 8.54
CA ALA A 211 11.61 2.32 8.90
C ALA A 211 11.84 1.43 10.14
N THR A 212 10.77 0.93 10.78
CA THR A 212 10.90 -0.01 11.90
C THR A 212 11.43 -1.37 11.45
N THR A 213 12.12 -2.07 12.34
CA THR A 213 12.61 -3.42 12.04
C THR A 213 11.46 -4.42 11.93
N GLY A 214 11.66 -5.51 11.16
CA GLY A 214 10.70 -6.60 11.11
C GLY A 214 10.38 -7.17 12.51
N HIS A 215 11.41 -7.26 13.36
CA HIS A 215 11.23 -7.71 14.74
C HIS A 215 10.31 -6.79 15.58
N GLN A 216 10.46 -5.49 15.47
CA GLN A 216 9.57 -4.55 16.16
C GLN A 216 8.12 -4.66 15.66
N ARG A 217 7.93 -4.81 14.34
CA ARG A 217 6.60 -5.03 13.78
C ARG A 217 5.99 -6.36 14.25
N ALA A 218 6.80 -7.42 14.31
CA ALA A 218 6.39 -8.71 14.84
C ALA A 218 5.88 -8.61 16.28
N GLN A 219 6.62 -7.92 17.16
CA GLN A 219 6.22 -7.75 18.56
C GLN A 219 4.84 -7.09 18.69
N ILE A 220 4.59 -6.03 17.92
CA ILE A 220 3.29 -5.33 17.95
C ILE A 220 2.17 -6.27 17.50
N LEU A 221 2.38 -7.04 16.42
CA LEU A 221 1.37 -8.00 15.96
C LEU A 221 1.12 -9.14 16.96
N TYR A 222 2.15 -9.60 17.68
CA TYR A 222 1.98 -10.55 18.77
C TYR A 222 1.12 -9.96 19.89
N TYR A 223 1.40 -8.73 20.34
CA TYR A 223 0.58 -8.05 21.34
C TYR A 223 -0.87 -7.88 20.89
N MET A 224 -1.10 -7.58 19.61
CA MET A 224 -2.46 -7.53 19.06
C MET A 224 -3.15 -8.89 19.18
N GLY A 225 -2.45 -9.99 18.88
CA GLY A 225 -2.97 -11.36 19.01
C GLY A 225 -3.31 -11.70 20.46
N GLU A 226 -2.41 -11.38 21.40
CA GLU A 226 -2.61 -11.60 22.83
C GLU A 226 -3.80 -10.77 23.36
N ASN A 227 -3.88 -9.49 23.01
CA ASN A 227 -4.98 -8.62 23.43
C ASN A 227 -6.31 -9.02 22.79
N LEU A 228 -6.32 -9.51 21.56
CA LEU A 228 -7.52 -10.09 20.94
C LEU A 228 -7.95 -11.36 21.66
N SER A 229 -7.00 -12.24 22.00
CA SER A 229 -7.27 -13.47 22.77
C SER A 229 -7.89 -13.16 24.13
N ALA A 230 -7.41 -12.14 24.83
CA ALA A 230 -7.98 -11.72 26.11
C ALA A 230 -9.44 -11.24 26.01
N ARG A 231 -9.89 -10.81 24.82
CA ARG A 231 -11.25 -10.34 24.54
C ARG A 231 -12.04 -11.27 23.62
N ALA A 232 -11.57 -12.50 23.40
CA ALA A 232 -12.11 -13.43 22.42
C ALA A 232 -13.63 -13.64 22.58
N ALA A 233 -14.10 -13.85 23.80
CA ALA A 233 -15.52 -14.06 24.08
C ALA A 233 -16.40 -12.86 23.69
N GLU A 234 -15.92 -11.62 23.85
CA GLU A 234 -16.65 -10.40 23.47
C GLU A 234 -16.82 -10.34 21.95
N PHE A 235 -15.74 -10.61 21.20
CA PHE A 235 -15.77 -10.63 19.74
C PHE A 235 -16.62 -11.77 19.19
N ALA A 236 -16.56 -12.96 19.80
CA ALA A 236 -17.36 -14.10 19.39
C ALA A 236 -18.85 -13.81 19.51
N VAL A 237 -19.30 -13.28 20.65
CA VAL A 237 -20.69 -12.87 20.86
C VAL A 237 -21.14 -11.80 19.86
N LEU A 238 -20.26 -10.85 19.54
CA LEU A 238 -20.57 -9.80 18.57
C LEU A 238 -20.70 -10.36 17.15
N LEU A 239 -19.80 -11.27 16.76
CA LEU A 239 -19.84 -11.96 15.47
C LEU A 239 -21.12 -12.79 15.32
N ASP A 240 -21.45 -13.63 16.29
CA ASP A 240 -22.68 -14.44 16.29
C ASP A 240 -23.92 -13.58 16.14
N ARG A 241 -23.94 -12.43 16.80
CA ARG A 241 -25.04 -11.47 16.72
C ARG A 241 -25.21 -10.88 15.32
N PHE A 242 -24.11 -10.61 14.60
CA PHE A 242 -24.17 -10.05 13.25
C PHE A 242 -24.40 -11.11 12.18
N THR A 243 -23.85 -12.30 12.36
CA THR A 243 -23.95 -13.37 11.35
C THR A 243 -25.26 -14.16 11.52
N GLY A 244 -25.85 -14.17 12.71
CA GLY A 244 -26.95 -15.05 13.06
C GLY A 244 -26.52 -16.52 13.17
N LYS A 245 -25.22 -16.78 13.27
CA LYS A 245 -24.62 -18.10 13.40
C LYS A 245 -23.99 -18.25 14.78
N SER A 246 -23.43 -19.42 15.09
CA SER A 246 -22.71 -19.71 16.32
C SER A 246 -21.29 -20.20 15.99
N ASP A 247 -20.63 -19.49 15.07
CA ASP A 247 -19.27 -19.75 14.60
C ASP A 247 -18.28 -18.64 14.95
N GLY A 248 -18.70 -17.65 15.73
CA GLY A 248 -17.89 -16.51 16.11
C GLY A 248 -16.62 -16.85 16.87
N GLU A 249 -16.64 -17.88 17.75
CA GLU A 249 -15.43 -18.35 18.45
C GLU A 249 -14.38 -18.83 17.46
N LEU A 250 -14.76 -19.58 16.42
CA LEU A 250 -13.85 -20.08 15.39
C LEU A 250 -13.24 -18.93 14.60
N GLU A 251 -14.04 -17.94 14.19
CA GLU A 251 -13.53 -16.77 13.45
C GLU A 251 -12.53 -15.96 14.29
N VAL A 252 -12.77 -15.83 15.60
CA VAL A 252 -11.83 -15.16 16.51
C VAL A 252 -10.55 -15.94 16.66
N GLU A 253 -10.61 -17.27 16.86
CA GLU A 253 -9.44 -18.12 16.96
C GLU A 253 -8.57 -18.03 15.70
N GLN A 254 -9.16 -18.17 14.53
CA GLN A 254 -8.47 -18.01 13.24
C GLN A 254 -7.87 -16.62 13.07
N SER A 255 -8.54 -15.58 13.58
CA SER A 255 -8.01 -14.20 13.54
C SER A 255 -6.77 -14.03 14.41
N ILE A 256 -6.74 -14.65 15.58
CA ILE A 256 -5.57 -14.66 16.48
C ILE A 256 -4.41 -15.40 15.83
N GLU A 257 -4.66 -16.60 15.29
CA GLU A 257 -3.66 -17.37 14.55
C GLU A 257 -3.10 -16.58 13.36
N ARG A 258 -3.94 -15.79 12.68
CA ARG A 258 -3.56 -14.94 11.56
C ARG A 258 -2.61 -13.84 11.99
N LEU A 259 -2.85 -13.19 13.13
CA LEU A 259 -1.94 -12.19 13.70
C LEU A 259 -0.58 -12.82 14.03
N PHE A 260 -0.54 -13.98 14.67
CA PHE A 260 0.69 -14.70 14.96
C PHE A 260 1.45 -15.11 13.70
N ALA A 261 0.74 -15.59 12.67
CA ALA A 261 1.34 -15.96 11.42
C ALA A 261 2.02 -14.77 10.71
N PHE A 262 1.33 -13.64 10.54
CA PHE A 262 1.94 -12.45 9.94
C PHE A 262 3.03 -11.82 10.82
N ALA A 263 2.92 -11.91 12.13
CA ALA A 263 4.01 -11.54 13.04
C ALA A 263 5.26 -12.39 12.76
N ALA A 264 5.10 -13.70 12.60
CA ALA A 264 6.20 -14.59 12.27
C ALA A 264 6.84 -14.30 10.91
N TYR A 265 6.07 -13.81 9.93
CA TYR A 265 6.61 -13.42 8.62
C TYR A 265 7.30 -12.05 8.61
N ALA A 266 7.00 -11.16 9.54
CA ALA A 266 7.45 -9.76 9.51
C ALA A 266 8.99 -9.60 9.41
N ASP A 267 9.77 -10.52 9.96
CA ASP A 267 11.23 -10.54 9.90
C ASP A 267 11.80 -11.70 9.06
N LYS A 268 10.95 -12.51 8.43
CA LYS A 268 11.35 -13.70 7.65
C LYS A 268 10.99 -13.64 6.19
N PHE A 269 10.05 -12.80 5.80
CA PHE A 269 9.76 -12.53 4.40
C PHE A 269 10.75 -11.49 3.87
N SER A 270 12.00 -11.94 3.69
CA SER A 270 13.13 -11.11 3.26
C SER A 270 13.30 -11.13 1.75
N GLY A 271 14.19 -10.24 1.26
CA GLY A 271 14.62 -10.23 -0.14
C GLY A 271 15.40 -11.48 -0.54
N GLU A 272 15.77 -11.52 -1.80
CA GLU A 272 16.43 -12.65 -2.44
C GLU A 272 17.72 -12.21 -3.13
N LEU A 273 18.74 -13.08 -3.08
CA LEU A 273 19.91 -12.96 -3.94
C LEU A 273 19.61 -13.69 -5.27
N ARG A 274 19.78 -13.00 -6.37
CA ARG A 274 19.62 -13.56 -7.71
C ARG A 274 21.00 -13.81 -8.34
N ASP A 275 21.20 -15.03 -8.81
CA ASP A 275 22.35 -15.40 -9.61
C ASP A 275 22.14 -14.89 -11.05
N VAL A 276 23.09 -14.12 -11.54
CA VAL A 276 23.06 -13.52 -12.88
C VAL A 276 24.36 -13.81 -13.61
N PRO A 277 24.35 -14.09 -14.93
CA PRO A 277 25.57 -14.46 -15.70
C PRO A 277 26.54 -13.31 -15.85
N ILE A 278 26.14 -12.06 -15.60
CA ILE A 278 27.03 -10.89 -15.61
C ILE A 278 27.85 -10.93 -14.30
N ARG A 279 29.12 -10.47 -14.37
CA ARG A 279 29.98 -10.34 -13.18
C ARG A 279 29.34 -9.39 -12.16
N GLY A 280 28.59 -9.95 -11.22
CA GLY A 280 27.83 -9.21 -10.23
C GLY A 280 26.81 -10.09 -9.53
N MET A 281 26.02 -9.46 -8.70
CA MET A 281 24.85 -10.04 -8.07
C MET A 281 23.69 -9.06 -8.17
N ALA A 282 22.47 -9.58 -8.25
CA ALA A 282 21.26 -8.79 -8.12
C ALA A 282 20.57 -9.14 -6.80
N LEU A 283 20.39 -8.14 -5.94
CA LEU A 283 19.63 -8.24 -4.70
C LEU A 283 18.20 -7.78 -4.97
N LYS A 284 17.24 -8.63 -4.75
CA LYS A 284 15.85 -8.23 -4.62
C LYS A 284 15.58 -7.84 -3.17
N THR A 285 15.16 -6.63 -2.92
CA THR A 285 14.69 -6.17 -1.61
C THR A 285 13.19 -5.96 -1.61
N HIS A 286 12.57 -6.08 -0.44
CA HIS A 286 11.16 -5.86 -0.23
C HIS A 286 10.96 -4.53 0.49
N GLU A 287 10.47 -3.54 -0.24
CA GLU A 287 10.16 -2.23 0.30
C GLU A 287 8.68 -2.16 0.68
N PRO A 288 8.28 -1.43 1.73
CA PRO A 288 6.86 -1.13 1.94
C PRO A 288 6.28 -0.35 0.76
N CYS A 289 5.05 -0.67 0.33
CA CYS A 289 4.34 0.13 -0.67
C CYS A 289 4.12 1.58 -0.19
N GLY A 290 3.87 1.75 1.11
CA GLY A 290 3.60 3.05 1.70
C GLY A 290 2.27 3.09 2.45
N ILE A 291 1.29 3.85 1.95
CA ILE A 291 -0.08 3.83 2.46
C ILE A 291 -0.90 2.88 1.59
N ILE A 292 -1.49 1.88 2.22
CA ILE A 292 -2.42 0.97 1.57
C ILE A 292 -3.84 1.29 2.06
N GLY A 293 -4.72 1.63 1.12
CA GLY A 293 -6.15 1.65 1.35
C GLY A 293 -6.72 0.24 1.18
N ALA A 294 -7.68 -0.17 2.01
CA ALA A 294 -8.32 -1.46 1.83
C ALA A 294 -9.81 -1.41 2.14
N ILE A 295 -10.62 -1.95 1.24
CA ILE A 295 -12.05 -2.17 1.42
C ILE A 295 -12.21 -3.62 1.86
N CYS A 296 -12.57 -3.81 3.13
CA CYS A 296 -12.62 -5.11 3.79
C CYS A 296 -13.83 -5.94 3.35
N PRO A 297 -13.79 -7.26 3.51
CA PRO A 297 -14.90 -8.13 3.09
C PRO A 297 -16.13 -7.95 3.97
N GLN A 298 -17.29 -8.32 3.40
CA GLN A 298 -18.55 -8.36 4.12
C GLN A 298 -18.71 -9.65 4.94
N LYS A 299 -18.26 -10.77 4.38
CA LYS A 299 -18.18 -12.06 5.07
C LYS A 299 -16.86 -12.18 5.82
N SER A 300 -16.84 -12.94 6.92
CA SER A 300 -15.67 -13.05 7.81
C SER A 300 -15.15 -11.66 8.22
N PRO A 301 -16.00 -10.84 8.85
CA PRO A 301 -15.71 -9.41 9.05
C PRO A 301 -14.53 -9.15 9.99
N LEU A 302 -14.22 -10.09 10.90
CA LEU A 302 -13.03 -10.01 11.75
C LEU A 302 -11.82 -10.64 11.05
N LEU A 303 -11.94 -11.89 10.60
CA LEU A 303 -10.83 -12.63 9.99
C LEU A 303 -10.30 -11.94 8.74
N GLY A 304 -11.19 -11.45 7.87
CA GLY A 304 -10.80 -10.71 6.68
C GLY A 304 -10.14 -9.37 7.00
N LEU A 305 -10.70 -8.61 7.93
CA LEU A 305 -10.13 -7.33 8.39
C LEU A 305 -8.74 -7.53 9.02
N ILE A 306 -8.59 -8.50 9.92
CA ILE A 306 -7.31 -8.83 10.58
C ILE A 306 -6.28 -9.30 9.56
N THR A 307 -6.67 -10.13 8.60
CA THR A 307 -5.77 -10.60 7.54
C THR A 307 -5.20 -9.43 6.73
N VAL A 308 -6.05 -8.55 6.25
CA VAL A 308 -5.68 -7.37 5.46
C VAL A 308 -4.79 -6.42 6.29
N LEU A 309 -5.18 -6.15 7.52
CA LEU A 309 -4.45 -5.30 8.45
C LEU A 309 -3.06 -5.85 8.75
N ALA A 310 -2.98 -7.11 9.18
CA ALA A 310 -1.75 -7.74 9.61
C ALA A 310 -0.75 -7.92 8.45
N ALA A 311 -1.22 -8.28 7.26
CA ALA A 311 -0.39 -8.37 6.07
C ALA A 311 0.31 -7.03 5.77
N GLY A 312 -0.45 -5.95 5.71
CA GLY A 312 0.10 -4.63 5.43
C GLY A 312 1.05 -4.14 6.52
N LEU A 313 0.67 -4.26 7.80
CA LEU A 313 1.50 -3.83 8.93
C LEU A 313 2.80 -4.62 9.04
N SER A 314 2.77 -5.94 8.83
CA SER A 314 3.96 -6.80 8.92
C SER A 314 5.07 -6.35 7.96
N MET A 315 4.70 -5.83 6.79
CA MET A 315 5.63 -5.34 5.78
C MET A 315 5.95 -3.84 5.90
N GLY A 316 5.46 -3.17 6.97
CA GLY A 316 5.79 -1.77 7.26
C GLY A 316 4.90 -0.74 6.55
N ASN A 317 3.76 -1.15 6.02
CA ASN A 317 2.78 -0.22 5.43
C ASN A 317 1.92 0.44 6.50
N ARG A 318 1.34 1.59 6.16
CA ARG A 318 0.28 2.24 6.93
C ARG A 318 -1.05 1.89 6.28
N MET A 319 -2.04 1.51 7.09
CA MET A 319 -3.30 0.94 6.62
C MET A 319 -4.47 1.90 6.84
N ILE A 320 -5.26 2.13 5.79
CA ILE A 320 -6.55 2.82 5.87
C ILE A 320 -7.62 1.80 5.47
N LEU A 321 -8.35 1.32 6.46
CA LEU A 321 -9.32 0.24 6.30
C LEU A 321 -10.73 0.79 6.26
N VAL A 322 -11.52 0.37 5.28
CA VAL A 322 -12.98 0.54 5.28
C VAL A 322 -13.59 -0.78 5.74
N ALA A 323 -14.25 -0.73 6.88
CA ALA A 323 -14.82 -1.91 7.54
C ALA A 323 -16.03 -2.47 6.76
N SER A 324 -16.43 -3.69 7.10
CA SER A 324 -17.67 -4.30 6.60
C SER A 324 -18.88 -3.38 6.86
N GLU A 325 -19.73 -3.21 5.87
CA GLU A 325 -21.01 -2.46 6.01
C GLU A 325 -22.02 -3.22 6.85
N ILE A 326 -21.90 -4.56 6.89
CA ILE A 326 -22.85 -5.44 7.59
C ILE A 326 -22.50 -5.54 9.06
N SER A 327 -21.21 -5.68 9.37
CA SER A 327 -20.72 -5.92 10.74
C SER A 327 -19.69 -4.84 11.15
N PRO A 328 -20.00 -3.56 11.02
CA PRO A 328 -19.02 -2.48 11.21
C PRO A 328 -18.55 -2.37 12.67
N LEU A 329 -19.34 -2.81 13.64
CA LEU A 329 -18.98 -2.74 15.06
C LEU A 329 -17.83 -3.71 15.41
N VAL A 330 -17.66 -4.80 14.68
CA VAL A 330 -16.51 -5.70 14.84
C VAL A 330 -15.20 -4.93 14.66
N ALA A 331 -15.14 -4.05 13.66
CA ALA A 331 -13.98 -3.20 13.43
C ALA A 331 -13.82 -2.10 14.49
N THR A 332 -14.92 -1.56 15.03
CA THR A 332 -14.82 -0.51 16.06
C THR A 332 -14.36 -1.05 17.43
N GLU A 333 -14.61 -2.32 17.71
CA GLU A 333 -14.10 -2.97 18.92
C GLU A 333 -12.58 -3.22 18.87
N LEU A 334 -11.96 -3.26 17.68
CA LEU A 334 -10.50 -3.37 17.53
C LEU A 334 -9.75 -2.11 18.00
N TYR A 335 -10.38 -0.97 18.14
CA TYR A 335 -9.70 0.28 18.53
C TYR A 335 -8.95 0.14 19.84
N GLN A 336 -9.55 -0.52 20.82
CA GLN A 336 -8.90 -0.76 22.10
C GLN A 336 -7.70 -1.71 21.96
N ILE A 337 -7.80 -2.71 21.10
CA ILE A 337 -6.67 -3.63 20.83
C ILE A 337 -5.52 -2.86 20.19
N LEU A 338 -5.79 -1.97 19.21
CA LEU A 338 -4.76 -1.13 18.60
C LEU A 338 -4.08 -0.22 19.64
N ASP A 339 -4.89 0.41 20.50
CA ASP A 339 -4.38 1.34 21.53
C ASP A 339 -3.56 0.63 22.62
N THR A 340 -3.92 -0.61 22.97
CA THR A 340 -3.24 -1.39 24.03
C THR A 340 -2.08 -2.24 23.52
N SER A 341 -1.87 -2.31 22.20
CA SER A 341 -0.80 -3.11 21.56
C SER A 341 0.36 -2.26 21.04
N ASP A 342 0.49 -1.02 21.50
CA ASP A 342 1.56 -0.09 21.08
C ASP A 342 1.59 0.18 19.57
N VAL A 343 0.46 0.03 18.88
CA VAL A 343 0.36 0.36 17.44
C VAL A 343 0.60 1.86 17.27
N PRO A 344 1.61 2.30 16.48
CA PRO A 344 1.93 3.71 16.38
C PRO A 344 0.77 4.53 15.81
N LYS A 345 0.52 5.68 16.41
CA LYS A 345 -0.57 6.57 16.01
C LYS A 345 -0.44 6.95 14.53
N GLY A 346 -1.49 6.70 13.77
CA GLY A 346 -1.55 6.98 12.34
C GLY A 346 -1.11 5.82 11.44
N SER A 347 -0.47 4.77 11.95
CA SER A 347 -0.15 3.59 11.14
C SER A 347 -1.40 2.78 10.76
N VAL A 348 -2.47 2.92 11.52
CA VAL A 348 -3.78 2.34 11.21
C VAL A 348 -4.87 3.40 11.32
N SER A 349 -5.76 3.44 10.34
CA SER A 349 -7.03 4.15 10.41
C SER A 349 -8.16 3.20 10.00
N ILE A 350 -9.29 3.24 10.73
CA ILE A 350 -10.48 2.44 10.44
C ILE A 350 -11.65 3.37 10.20
N LEU A 351 -12.24 3.25 9.04
CA LEU A 351 -13.40 4.01 8.58
C LEU A 351 -14.61 3.08 8.44
N THR A 352 -15.79 3.61 8.73
CA THR A 352 -17.08 2.95 8.49
C THR A 352 -17.88 3.77 7.47
N GLY A 353 -18.73 3.13 6.69
CA GLY A 353 -19.55 3.77 5.67
C GLY A 353 -19.70 2.89 4.44
N SER A 354 -20.38 3.42 3.42
CA SER A 354 -20.62 2.69 2.17
C SER A 354 -19.31 2.43 1.42
N HIS A 355 -19.07 1.17 1.05
CA HIS A 355 -17.93 0.78 0.22
C HIS A 355 -17.96 1.51 -1.13
N GLN A 356 -19.15 1.65 -1.72
CA GLN A 356 -19.35 2.33 -2.99
C GLN A 356 -19.01 3.83 -2.91
N ASP A 357 -19.43 4.51 -1.82
CA ASP A 357 -19.19 5.95 -1.63
C ASP A 357 -17.70 6.25 -1.35
N LEU A 358 -17.00 5.33 -0.66
CA LEU A 358 -15.61 5.51 -0.24
C LEU A 358 -14.58 5.02 -1.27
N ALA A 359 -14.98 4.14 -2.20
CA ALA A 359 -14.07 3.56 -3.20
C ALA A 359 -13.42 4.61 -4.10
N ALA A 360 -14.21 5.51 -4.69
CA ALA A 360 -13.70 6.53 -5.60
C ALA A 360 -12.77 7.55 -4.92
N PRO A 361 -13.09 8.11 -3.73
CA PRO A 361 -12.17 8.98 -3.01
C PRO A 361 -10.84 8.30 -2.60
N LEU A 362 -10.88 7.02 -2.20
CA LEU A 362 -9.65 6.25 -1.89
C LEU A 362 -8.80 6.04 -3.15
N ALA A 363 -9.43 5.62 -4.24
CA ALA A 363 -8.75 5.36 -5.50
C ALA A 363 -8.13 6.63 -6.11
N ALA A 364 -8.78 7.78 -5.99
CA ALA A 364 -8.30 9.04 -6.53
C ALA A 364 -7.23 9.73 -5.67
N HIS A 365 -6.99 9.29 -4.42
CA HIS A 365 -6.03 9.96 -3.54
C HIS A 365 -4.59 9.62 -3.93
N MET A 366 -3.78 10.63 -4.25
CA MET A 366 -2.40 10.47 -4.76
C MET A 366 -1.46 9.78 -3.76
N ASP A 367 -1.58 10.07 -2.47
CA ASP A 367 -0.69 9.53 -1.43
C ASP A 367 -1.02 8.08 -1.02
N ILE A 368 -2.14 7.52 -1.47
CA ILE A 368 -2.43 6.09 -1.32
C ILE A 368 -1.69 5.36 -2.43
N ALA A 369 -0.69 4.57 -2.07
CA ALA A 369 0.18 3.87 -3.02
C ALA A 369 -0.47 2.61 -3.61
N ALA A 370 -1.28 1.91 -2.82
CA ALA A 370 -2.01 0.73 -3.27
C ALA A 370 -3.44 0.72 -2.71
N LEU A 371 -4.37 0.14 -3.45
CA LEU A 371 -5.76 -0.02 -3.01
C LEU A 371 -6.22 -1.46 -3.21
N TRP A 372 -6.59 -2.09 -2.10
CA TRP A 372 -7.13 -3.44 -2.08
C TRP A 372 -8.64 -3.41 -1.92
N SER A 373 -9.35 -4.30 -2.59
CA SER A 373 -10.81 -4.40 -2.45
C SER A 373 -11.29 -5.83 -2.47
N PHE A 374 -11.94 -6.23 -1.39
CA PHE A 374 -12.59 -7.53 -1.21
C PHE A 374 -14.12 -7.36 -1.12
N SER A 375 -14.67 -6.58 -2.04
CA SER A 375 -16.07 -6.16 -2.06
C SER A 375 -16.76 -6.60 -3.35
N SER A 376 -17.84 -5.91 -3.71
CA SER A 376 -18.64 -6.25 -4.91
C SER A 376 -17.90 -5.98 -6.22
N THR A 377 -18.44 -6.53 -7.31
CA THR A 377 -17.96 -6.27 -8.69
C THR A 377 -18.01 -4.78 -9.02
N GLU A 378 -19.04 -4.06 -8.59
CA GLU A 378 -19.23 -2.63 -8.83
C GLU A 378 -18.15 -1.81 -8.14
N VAL A 379 -17.85 -2.14 -6.87
CA VAL A 379 -16.77 -1.49 -6.11
C VAL A 379 -15.41 -1.78 -6.75
N SER A 380 -15.15 -3.02 -7.16
CA SER A 380 -13.91 -3.39 -7.87
C SER A 380 -13.73 -2.55 -9.14
N LYS A 381 -14.79 -2.38 -9.93
CA LYS A 381 -14.75 -1.55 -11.14
C LYS A 381 -14.46 -0.08 -10.85
N ILE A 382 -15.04 0.48 -9.78
CA ILE A 382 -14.75 1.86 -9.35
C ILE A 382 -13.27 1.98 -8.97
N VAL A 383 -12.76 1.05 -8.16
CA VAL A 383 -11.37 1.03 -7.71
C VAL A 383 -10.41 1.01 -8.90
N GLU A 384 -10.57 0.09 -9.83
CA GLU A 384 -9.69 -0.03 -11.00
C GLU A 384 -9.77 1.20 -11.91
N THR A 385 -10.98 1.68 -12.21
CA THR A 385 -11.19 2.82 -13.13
C THR A 385 -10.60 4.10 -12.56
N GLN A 386 -10.82 4.40 -11.28
CA GLN A 386 -10.33 5.63 -10.65
C GLN A 386 -8.83 5.58 -10.35
N SER A 387 -8.29 4.40 -10.03
CA SER A 387 -6.87 4.21 -9.79
C SER A 387 -6.02 4.32 -11.06
N ALA A 388 -6.59 4.06 -12.23
CA ALA A 388 -5.91 4.22 -13.51
C ALA A 388 -5.47 5.66 -13.77
N LEU A 389 -6.16 6.65 -13.20
CA LEU A 389 -5.87 8.08 -13.38
C LEU A 389 -4.55 8.52 -12.70
N ASN A 390 -4.07 7.77 -11.73
CA ASN A 390 -2.85 8.07 -10.98
C ASN A 390 -1.89 6.86 -10.90
N LEU A 391 -2.06 5.89 -11.79
CA LEU A 391 -1.23 4.66 -11.87
C LEU A 391 -1.09 3.91 -10.55
N LYS A 392 -2.11 3.98 -9.68
CA LYS A 392 -2.13 3.30 -8.40
C LYS A 392 -2.22 1.79 -8.59
N ARG A 393 -1.41 1.05 -7.84
CA ARG A 393 -1.50 -0.40 -7.78
C ARG A 393 -2.84 -0.82 -7.17
N THR A 394 -3.54 -1.72 -7.83
CA THR A 394 -4.83 -2.25 -7.35
C THR A 394 -4.76 -3.76 -7.18
N TRP A 395 -5.39 -4.24 -6.12
CA TRP A 395 -5.62 -5.66 -5.90
C TRP A 395 -7.08 -5.87 -5.52
N VAL A 396 -7.86 -6.40 -6.46
CA VAL A 396 -9.30 -6.53 -6.32
C VAL A 396 -9.75 -7.97 -6.54
N ASN A 397 -10.79 -8.38 -5.81
CA ASN A 397 -11.37 -9.71 -5.93
C ASN A 397 -12.39 -9.83 -7.07
N HIS A 398 -12.72 -8.73 -7.78
CA HIS A 398 -13.74 -8.66 -8.85
C HIS A 398 -15.12 -9.15 -8.43
N GLY A 399 -15.45 -9.10 -7.15
CA GLY A 399 -16.70 -9.61 -6.59
C GLY A 399 -16.72 -11.11 -6.36
N TYR A 400 -15.59 -11.83 -6.53
CA TYR A 400 -15.50 -13.24 -6.18
C TYR A 400 -15.23 -13.42 -4.68
N GLU A 401 -15.74 -14.50 -4.12
CA GLU A 401 -15.47 -14.84 -2.73
C GLU A 401 -14.00 -15.19 -2.53
N THR A 402 -13.46 -14.74 -1.42
CA THR A 402 -12.13 -15.11 -0.94
C THR A 402 -12.31 -16.13 0.18
N ASP A 403 -11.61 -17.23 0.07
CA ASP A 403 -11.53 -18.21 1.14
C ASP A 403 -10.58 -17.70 2.22
N TRP A 404 -11.15 -17.10 3.26
CA TRP A 404 -10.37 -16.51 4.34
C TRP A 404 -9.78 -17.54 5.30
N GLU A 405 -10.30 -18.76 5.29
CA GLU A 405 -9.80 -19.87 6.13
C GLU A 405 -8.57 -20.52 5.50
N ALA A 406 -8.63 -20.85 4.21
CA ALA A 406 -7.54 -21.47 3.45
C ALA A 406 -6.70 -20.44 2.68
N LEU A 407 -6.06 -19.50 3.41
CA LEU A 407 -5.35 -18.40 2.81
C LEU A 407 -3.92 -18.74 2.38
N ASP A 408 -3.51 -18.28 1.20
CA ASP A 408 -2.10 -18.18 0.82
C ASP A 408 -1.48 -16.89 1.37
N TYR A 409 -0.73 -17.00 2.45
CA TYR A 409 -0.03 -15.88 3.07
C TYR A 409 0.94 -15.18 2.10
N SER A 410 1.54 -15.94 1.17
CA SER A 410 2.53 -15.40 0.24
C SER A 410 1.93 -14.38 -0.73
N GLU A 411 0.66 -14.54 -1.10
CA GLU A 411 -0.06 -13.58 -1.95
C GLU A 411 -0.21 -12.24 -1.22
N PHE A 412 -0.70 -12.25 0.02
CA PHE A 412 -0.87 -11.04 0.83
C PHE A 412 0.45 -10.34 1.13
N LEU A 413 1.50 -11.10 1.42
CA LEU A 413 2.84 -10.55 1.65
C LEU A 413 3.39 -9.91 0.37
N THR A 414 3.22 -10.57 -0.79
CA THR A 414 3.67 -10.06 -2.08
C THR A 414 2.93 -8.77 -2.47
N GLU A 415 1.61 -8.71 -2.22
CA GLU A 415 0.83 -7.51 -2.48
C GLU A 415 1.16 -6.35 -1.51
N SER A 416 1.77 -6.67 -0.36
CA SER A 416 2.18 -5.69 0.66
C SER A 416 3.54 -5.04 0.40
N ILE A 417 4.26 -5.42 -0.65
CA ILE A 417 5.63 -4.93 -0.91
C ILE A 417 5.79 -4.37 -2.31
N GLU A 418 6.76 -3.46 -2.44
CA GLU A 418 7.35 -3.05 -3.70
C GLU A 418 8.70 -3.76 -3.86
N PRO A 419 8.85 -4.67 -4.83
CA PRO A 419 10.14 -5.30 -5.10
C PRO A 419 11.10 -4.29 -5.74
N LYS A 420 12.30 -4.14 -5.16
CA LYS A 420 13.38 -3.34 -5.69
C LYS A 420 14.55 -4.24 -6.03
N THR A 421 15.15 -4.06 -7.20
CA THR A 421 16.34 -4.80 -7.63
C THR A 421 17.57 -3.91 -7.54
N ILE A 422 18.58 -4.32 -6.78
CA ILE A 422 19.86 -3.63 -6.61
C ILE A 422 20.95 -4.48 -7.24
N TRP A 423 21.57 -3.96 -8.29
CA TRP A 423 22.70 -4.60 -8.98
C TRP A 423 24.04 -4.16 -8.39
N ILE A 424 24.82 -5.13 -7.95
CA ILE A 424 26.13 -4.93 -7.33
C ILE A 424 27.17 -5.67 -8.19
N PRO A 425 27.97 -4.98 -8.99
CA PRO A 425 29.02 -5.62 -9.76
C PRO A 425 30.15 -6.06 -8.82
N PHE A 426 30.82 -7.15 -9.15
CA PHE A 426 32.06 -7.58 -8.52
C PHE A 426 33.04 -8.14 -9.54
N GLY A 427 34.31 -8.13 -9.14
CA GLY A 427 35.40 -8.57 -10.00
C GLY A 427 36.07 -7.44 -10.78
N GLU A 428 37.24 -7.74 -11.37
CA GLU A 428 37.92 -6.81 -12.24
C GLU A 428 37.18 -6.69 -13.58
N GLY A 429 36.98 -5.45 -14.04
CA GLY A 429 36.34 -5.09 -15.28
C GLY A 429 37.17 -5.49 -16.49
#